data_f98147cc5a46dca19189b14cfd13866d
#
_entry.id   f98147cc5a46dca19189b14cfd13866d
#
_cell.length_a   1.000
_cell.length_b   1.000
_cell.length_c   1.000
_cell.angle_alpha   90.00
_cell.angle_beta   90.00
_cell.angle_gamma   90.00
#
_symmetry.space_group_name_H-M   'P 1'
#
loop_
_entity.id
_entity.type
_entity.pdbx_description
1 polymer ?
#
loop_
_entity_poly.entity_id
_entity_poly.type
_entity_poly.pdbx_seq_one_letter_code
_entity_poly.pdbx_strand_id
1 'polypeptide(L)'
;PDYPQLWAIRKAIRELRSHRKRGDERFHQKFEHLKARATELEIRINSNLFDEARVVASTLVGSANRVLEGMKFGTLFIDEAAQALEAACWIPMRRVTRVVFAGDHCQLPPMVKSIAALKAGLGKSLMERIVEHKPDVVTLLKIQYRMNEKIMKFSSDWFYHGEVESAPQTRNRGILDLDEPIEWRDSKVDDEEGDSGESFVGESFGRINKAEAQLTLDTLEDYFKKIGKQRILDEHIDVGVISPYRAQVQYLRRLIRKRESFKPYRHSISVNTVDGFQGQERDIILISLVRSNDQGQIGFLNDLRRMNVAITRARMKLIILGDKATLCRHPFYRKLNEAIESTNEHA
;
A
#
# COMPACT_ATOMS: atom_id res chain seq x y z
N PRO A 1 31.05 -11.28 7.91
CA PRO A 1 32.20 -11.18 8.80
C PRO A 1 32.14 -12.18 9.94
N ASP A 2 30.96 -12.53 10.46
CA ASP A 2 30.78 -13.29 11.69
C ASP A 2 31.09 -14.80 11.59
N TYR A 3 31.25 -15.33 10.35
CA TYR A 3 31.51 -16.75 10.11
C TYR A 3 32.65 -16.96 9.10
N PRO A 4 33.92 -16.65 9.45
CA PRO A 4 35.07 -16.64 8.53
C PRO A 4 35.34 -18.02 7.90
N GLN A 5 35.12 -19.11 8.62
CA GLN A 5 35.33 -20.46 8.09
C GLN A 5 34.33 -20.80 6.97
N LEU A 6 33.06 -20.46 7.13
CA LEU A 6 32.02 -20.67 6.10
C LEU A 6 32.33 -19.82 4.85
N TRP A 7 32.75 -18.57 5.05
CA TRP A 7 33.15 -17.68 3.97
C TRP A 7 34.36 -18.22 3.19
N ALA A 8 35.38 -18.73 3.87
CA ALA A 8 36.57 -19.35 3.24
C ALA A 8 36.17 -20.56 2.39
N ILE A 9 35.31 -21.44 2.91
CA ILE A 9 34.82 -22.62 2.17
C ILE A 9 33.97 -22.20 0.96
N ARG A 10 33.07 -21.24 1.10
CA ARG A 10 32.25 -20.73 -0.02
C ARG A 10 33.12 -20.05 -1.10
N LYS A 11 34.21 -19.37 -0.71
CA LYS A 11 35.18 -18.79 -1.63
C LYS A 11 35.93 -19.93 -2.39
N ALA A 12 36.42 -20.93 -1.70
CA ALA A 12 37.05 -22.10 -2.31
C ALA A 12 36.14 -22.86 -3.29
N ILE A 13 34.86 -23.01 -2.97
CA ILE A 13 33.86 -23.60 -3.86
C ILE A 13 33.68 -22.76 -5.14
N ARG A 14 33.69 -21.44 -5.05
CA ARG A 14 33.55 -20.54 -6.21
C ARG A 14 34.80 -20.63 -7.10
N GLU A 15 35.96 -20.60 -6.50
CA GLU A 15 37.26 -20.75 -7.22
C GLU A 15 37.36 -22.12 -7.92
N LEU A 16 36.95 -23.20 -7.27
CA LEU A 16 36.90 -24.53 -7.89
C LEU A 16 35.94 -24.55 -9.09
N ARG A 17 34.76 -23.92 -8.99
CA ARG A 17 33.78 -23.83 -10.10
C ARG A 17 34.35 -23.13 -11.33
N SER A 18 35.15 -22.07 -11.14
CA SER A 18 35.76 -21.32 -12.24
C SER A 18 36.81 -22.13 -12.99
N HIS A 19 37.40 -23.16 -12.36
CA HIS A 19 38.48 -24.02 -12.94
C HIS A 19 37.95 -25.41 -13.34
N ARG A 20 36.65 -25.58 -13.50
CA ARG A 20 36.04 -26.88 -13.83
C ARG A 20 36.52 -27.43 -15.17
N LYS A 21 37.21 -28.61 -15.15
CA LYS A 21 37.52 -29.44 -16.33
C LYS A 21 36.54 -30.62 -16.40
N ARG A 22 36.05 -30.94 -17.60
CA ARG A 22 35.18 -32.12 -17.81
C ARG A 22 35.94 -33.41 -17.50
N GLY A 23 35.33 -34.31 -16.66
CA GLY A 23 35.90 -35.65 -16.36
C GLY A 23 36.95 -35.72 -15.25
N ASP A 24 37.16 -34.68 -14.46
CA ASP A 24 38.13 -34.69 -13.36
C ASP A 24 37.48 -35.21 -12.06
N GLU A 25 37.69 -36.49 -11.74
CA GLU A 25 37.17 -37.15 -10.54
C GLU A 25 37.66 -36.48 -9.24
N ARG A 26 38.94 -36.02 -9.21
CA ARG A 26 39.50 -35.31 -8.06
C ARG A 26 38.81 -34.00 -7.81
N PHE A 27 38.42 -33.32 -8.90
CA PHE A 27 37.59 -32.11 -8.81
C PHE A 27 36.24 -32.42 -8.13
N HIS A 28 35.55 -33.48 -8.58
CA HIS A 28 34.25 -33.85 -8.03
C HIS A 28 34.35 -34.23 -6.54
N GLN A 29 35.31 -35.04 -6.14
CA GLN A 29 35.53 -35.41 -4.74
C GLN A 29 35.79 -34.17 -3.85
N LYS A 30 36.70 -33.28 -4.28
CA LYS A 30 37.01 -32.06 -3.53
C LYS A 30 35.81 -31.11 -3.44
N PHE A 31 35.06 -30.97 -4.53
CA PHE A 31 33.89 -30.13 -4.59
C PHE A 31 32.78 -30.64 -3.64
N GLU A 32 32.45 -31.92 -3.69
CA GLU A 32 31.45 -32.52 -2.83
C GLU A 32 31.85 -32.49 -1.34
N HIS A 33 33.15 -32.71 -1.05
CA HIS A 33 33.64 -32.58 0.32
C HIS A 33 33.50 -31.15 0.88
N LEU A 34 33.90 -30.13 0.10
CA LEU A 34 33.74 -28.74 0.53
C LEU A 34 32.28 -28.34 0.67
N LYS A 35 31.42 -28.82 -0.22
CA LYS A 35 30.00 -28.60 -0.18
C LYS A 35 29.36 -29.24 1.06
N ALA A 36 29.69 -30.49 1.37
CA ALA A 36 29.26 -31.19 2.58
C ALA A 36 29.66 -30.42 3.84
N ARG A 37 30.94 -29.99 3.90
CA ARG A 37 31.45 -29.22 5.04
C ARG A 37 30.80 -27.83 5.18
N ALA A 38 30.51 -27.15 4.08
CA ALA A 38 29.74 -25.91 4.10
C ALA A 38 28.33 -26.12 4.65
N THR A 39 27.67 -27.18 4.18
CA THR A 39 26.29 -27.52 4.65
C THR A 39 26.29 -27.87 6.14
N GLU A 40 27.27 -28.64 6.62
CA GLU A 40 27.37 -28.97 8.05
C GLU A 40 27.58 -27.72 8.92
N LEU A 41 28.47 -26.82 8.49
CA LEU A 41 28.68 -25.54 9.18
C LEU A 41 27.42 -24.65 9.16
N GLU A 42 26.72 -24.57 8.03
CA GLU A 42 25.48 -23.84 7.91
C GLU A 42 24.38 -24.38 8.85
N ILE A 43 24.23 -25.70 8.93
CA ILE A 43 23.30 -26.35 9.88
C ILE A 43 23.64 -25.97 11.31
N ARG A 44 24.92 -26.07 11.71
CA ARG A 44 25.34 -25.75 13.08
C ARG A 44 25.18 -24.26 13.40
N ILE A 45 25.52 -23.36 12.47
CA ILE A 45 25.35 -21.93 12.63
C ILE A 45 23.86 -21.60 12.78
N ASN A 46 23.02 -22.16 11.91
CA ASN A 46 21.57 -21.95 11.96
C ASN A 46 20.98 -22.47 13.30
N SER A 47 21.38 -23.66 13.74
CA SER A 47 20.95 -24.21 15.04
C SER A 47 21.27 -23.24 16.17
N ASN A 48 22.53 -22.80 16.27
CA ASN A 48 22.92 -21.85 17.31
C ASN A 48 22.15 -20.52 17.25
N LEU A 49 21.95 -19.97 16.03
CA LEU A 49 21.20 -18.73 15.84
C LEU A 49 19.74 -18.87 16.27
N PHE A 50 19.10 -20.00 15.96
CA PHE A 50 17.71 -20.25 16.34
C PHE A 50 17.55 -20.58 17.83
N ASP A 51 18.56 -21.23 18.45
CA ASP A 51 18.57 -21.48 19.88
C ASP A 51 18.67 -20.18 20.70
N GLU A 52 19.36 -19.18 20.20
CA GLU A 52 19.51 -17.86 20.81
C GLU A 52 18.34 -16.89 20.43
N ALA A 53 17.70 -17.11 19.27
CA ALA A 53 16.69 -16.21 18.75
C ALA A 53 15.41 -16.24 19.58
N ARG A 54 14.99 -15.07 20.06
CA ARG A 54 13.71 -14.88 20.76
C ARG A 54 12.56 -14.56 19.81
N VAL A 55 12.86 -14.02 18.65
CA VAL A 55 11.91 -13.65 17.60
C VAL A 55 12.44 -14.11 16.24
N VAL A 56 11.57 -14.75 15.48
CA VAL A 56 11.85 -15.16 14.09
C VAL A 56 10.87 -14.44 13.17
N ALA A 57 11.38 -13.60 12.28
CA ALA A 57 10.58 -12.88 11.27
C ALA A 57 10.70 -13.58 9.91
N SER A 58 9.55 -13.83 9.27
CA SER A 58 9.49 -14.42 7.93
C SER A 58 8.19 -14.04 7.21
N THR A 59 8.14 -14.28 5.91
CA THR A 59 6.84 -14.28 5.21
C THR A 59 6.04 -15.53 5.60
N LEU A 60 4.71 -15.51 5.44
CA LEU A 60 3.86 -16.66 5.75
C LEU A 60 4.33 -17.94 5.04
N VAL A 61 4.59 -17.86 3.72
CA VAL A 61 5.11 -18.99 2.94
C VAL A 61 6.56 -19.30 3.29
N GLY A 62 7.38 -18.29 3.61
CA GLY A 62 8.76 -18.44 4.04
C GLY A 62 8.89 -19.27 5.34
N SER A 63 7.87 -19.26 6.20
CA SER A 63 7.83 -20.08 7.40
C SER A 63 7.80 -21.60 7.14
N ALA A 64 7.53 -22.02 5.89
CA ALA A 64 7.65 -23.43 5.47
C ALA A 64 9.09 -23.89 5.24
N ASN A 65 10.07 -22.99 5.39
CA ASN A 65 11.48 -23.35 5.18
C ASN A 65 11.93 -24.48 6.12
N ARG A 66 12.73 -25.40 5.59
CA ARG A 66 13.28 -26.56 6.33
C ARG A 66 14.06 -26.16 7.58
N VAL A 67 14.69 -24.98 7.60
CA VAL A 67 15.42 -24.45 8.77
C VAL A 67 14.52 -24.34 10.01
N LEU A 68 13.21 -24.15 9.80
CA LEU A 68 12.19 -24.05 10.86
C LEU A 68 11.47 -25.39 11.11
N GLU A 69 11.88 -26.47 10.45
CA GLU A 69 11.24 -27.77 10.60
C GLU A 69 11.43 -28.31 12.05
N GLY A 70 10.33 -28.80 12.63
CA GLY A 70 10.32 -29.26 14.02
C GLY A 70 10.23 -28.18 15.10
N MET A 71 10.47 -26.92 14.77
CA MET A 71 10.38 -25.83 15.74
C MET A 71 8.92 -25.55 16.14
N LYS A 72 8.71 -25.23 17.42
CA LYS A 72 7.44 -24.76 17.99
C LYS A 72 7.64 -23.38 18.60
N PHE A 73 6.62 -22.55 18.47
CA PHE A 73 6.64 -21.18 18.99
C PHE A 73 5.44 -20.95 19.91
N GLY A 74 5.59 -20.12 20.92
CA GLY A 74 4.51 -19.77 21.83
C GLY A 74 3.45 -18.91 21.14
N THR A 75 3.87 -17.87 20.42
CA THR A 75 2.96 -16.91 19.79
C THR A 75 3.40 -16.58 18.36
N LEU A 76 2.43 -16.50 17.47
CA LEU A 76 2.58 -16.01 16.11
C LEU A 76 1.87 -14.66 16.00
N PHE A 77 2.56 -13.66 15.46
CA PHE A 77 1.97 -12.40 15.04
C PHE A 77 1.92 -12.38 13.52
N ILE A 78 0.73 -12.15 12.95
CA ILE A 78 0.55 -11.97 11.49
C ILE A 78 0.18 -10.52 11.28
N ASP A 79 1.12 -9.76 10.72
CA ASP A 79 0.90 -8.38 10.33
C ASP A 79 0.27 -8.30 8.94
N GLU A 80 -0.51 -7.23 8.67
CA GLU A 80 -1.30 -7.07 7.44
C GLU A 80 -2.20 -8.30 7.16
N ALA A 81 -2.78 -8.87 8.20
CA ALA A 81 -3.49 -10.15 8.14
C ALA A 81 -4.75 -10.09 7.24
N ALA A 82 -5.33 -8.92 7.05
CA ALA A 82 -6.45 -8.73 6.14
C ALA A 82 -6.09 -8.98 4.66
N GLN A 83 -4.80 -8.84 4.28
CA GLN A 83 -4.29 -9.10 2.94
C GLN A 83 -3.78 -10.51 2.73
N ALA A 84 -3.69 -11.29 3.80
CA ALA A 84 -3.17 -12.65 3.75
C ALA A 84 -4.23 -13.64 3.25
N LEU A 85 -3.87 -14.47 2.25
CA LEU A 85 -4.70 -15.62 1.89
C LEU A 85 -4.81 -16.56 3.09
N GLU A 86 -6.02 -17.04 3.38
CA GLU A 86 -6.27 -17.95 4.49
C GLU A 86 -5.33 -19.16 4.49
N ALA A 87 -5.16 -19.82 3.32
CA ALA A 87 -4.28 -20.97 3.17
C ALA A 87 -2.82 -20.67 3.58
N ALA A 88 -2.33 -19.45 3.32
CA ALA A 88 -0.98 -19.05 3.71
C ALA A 88 -0.85 -18.88 5.24
N CYS A 89 -1.89 -18.41 5.91
CA CYS A 89 -1.90 -18.27 7.38
C CYS A 89 -1.75 -19.63 8.10
N TRP A 90 -2.36 -20.68 7.57
CA TRP A 90 -2.28 -22.02 8.16
C TRP A 90 -0.87 -22.61 8.18
N ILE A 91 0.04 -22.17 7.31
CA ILE A 91 1.42 -22.66 7.26
C ILE A 91 2.15 -22.45 8.61
N PRO A 92 2.28 -21.21 9.13
CA PRO A 92 2.90 -20.99 10.45
C PRO A 92 1.98 -21.35 11.62
N MET A 93 0.66 -21.24 11.49
CA MET A 93 -0.29 -21.44 12.59
C MET A 93 -0.22 -22.84 13.20
N ARG A 94 0.07 -23.89 12.42
CA ARG A 94 0.21 -25.26 12.93
C ARG A 94 1.40 -25.47 13.87
N ARG A 95 2.26 -24.47 14.02
CA ARG A 95 3.49 -24.55 14.85
C ARG A 95 3.41 -23.72 16.12
N VAL A 96 2.27 -23.12 16.41
CA VAL A 96 2.09 -22.20 17.52
C VAL A 96 0.90 -22.57 18.38
N THR A 97 0.89 -22.08 19.61
CA THR A 97 -0.24 -22.26 20.53
C THR A 97 -1.16 -21.03 20.56
N ARG A 98 -0.65 -19.88 20.21
CA ARG A 98 -1.38 -18.61 20.21
C ARG A 98 -1.12 -17.85 18.91
N VAL A 99 -2.17 -17.22 18.34
CA VAL A 99 -2.08 -16.37 17.16
C VAL A 99 -2.66 -14.98 17.46
N VAL A 100 -1.97 -13.96 17.02
CA VAL A 100 -2.43 -12.56 17.04
C VAL A 100 -2.43 -12.06 15.59
N PHE A 101 -3.60 -11.67 15.10
CA PHE A 101 -3.76 -11.03 13.80
C PHE A 101 -3.73 -9.52 14.00
N ALA A 102 -2.85 -8.82 13.28
CA ALA A 102 -2.84 -7.37 13.15
C ALA A 102 -3.19 -7.02 11.70
N GLY A 103 -4.10 -6.07 11.52
CA GLY A 103 -4.55 -5.67 10.18
C GLY A 103 -5.89 -4.95 10.22
N ASP A 104 -6.40 -4.64 9.03
CA ASP A 104 -7.64 -3.90 8.88
C ASP A 104 -8.46 -4.50 7.72
N HIS A 105 -9.56 -5.16 8.04
CA HIS A 105 -10.45 -5.79 7.08
C HIS A 105 -11.29 -4.77 6.26
N CYS A 106 -11.32 -3.52 6.68
CA CYS A 106 -11.89 -2.40 5.93
C CYS A 106 -10.91 -1.79 4.91
N GLN A 107 -9.68 -2.32 4.83
CA GLN A 107 -8.68 -2.01 3.81
C GLN A 107 -8.55 -3.14 2.78
N LEU A 108 -7.47 -3.17 1.99
CA LEU A 108 -7.34 -4.09 0.86
C LEU A 108 -7.42 -5.56 1.28
N PRO A 109 -8.21 -6.37 0.54
CA PRO A 109 -8.28 -7.82 0.73
C PRO A 109 -7.08 -8.54 0.07
N PRO A 110 -6.94 -9.86 0.25
CA PRO A 110 -5.96 -10.65 -0.46
C PRO A 110 -6.06 -10.50 -1.97
N MET A 111 -4.90 -10.41 -2.65
CA MET A 111 -4.86 -10.31 -4.11
C MET A 111 -5.13 -11.67 -4.75
N VAL A 112 -6.26 -11.81 -5.45
CA VAL A 112 -6.65 -13.02 -6.19
C VAL A 112 -6.74 -12.70 -7.68
N LYS A 113 -5.91 -13.37 -8.49
CA LYS A 113 -5.88 -13.16 -9.97
C LYS A 113 -6.99 -13.88 -10.71
N SER A 114 -7.45 -15.01 -10.19
CA SER A 114 -8.52 -15.81 -10.80
C SER A 114 -9.89 -15.28 -10.38
N ILE A 115 -10.68 -14.82 -11.35
CA ILE A 115 -12.05 -14.34 -11.11
C ILE A 115 -12.93 -15.47 -10.56
N ALA A 116 -12.76 -16.70 -11.05
CA ALA A 116 -13.51 -17.86 -10.56
C ALA A 116 -13.19 -18.16 -9.09
N ALA A 117 -11.90 -18.12 -8.71
CA ALA A 117 -11.48 -18.31 -7.33
C ALA A 117 -11.95 -17.17 -6.40
N LEU A 118 -11.96 -15.93 -6.91
CA LEU A 118 -12.48 -14.77 -6.16
C LEU A 118 -13.97 -14.96 -5.88
N LYS A 119 -14.76 -15.35 -6.88
CA LYS A 119 -16.21 -15.64 -6.74
C LYS A 119 -16.47 -16.83 -5.80
N ALA A 120 -15.55 -17.78 -5.74
CA ALA A 120 -15.61 -18.92 -4.81
C ALA A 120 -15.16 -18.57 -3.38
N GLY A 121 -14.85 -17.30 -3.09
CA GLY A 121 -14.54 -16.82 -1.74
C GLY A 121 -13.05 -16.81 -1.35
N LEU A 122 -12.12 -17.07 -2.28
CA LEU A 122 -10.68 -17.04 -1.99
C LEU A 122 -10.19 -15.65 -1.59
N GLY A 123 -10.90 -14.58 -1.97
CA GLY A 123 -10.57 -13.20 -1.60
C GLY A 123 -10.91 -12.82 -0.16
N LYS A 124 -11.61 -13.69 0.60
CA LYS A 124 -11.93 -13.45 2.00
C LYS A 124 -10.80 -13.93 2.89
N SER A 125 -10.21 -13.05 3.67
CA SER A 125 -9.10 -13.38 4.56
C SER A 125 -9.57 -14.16 5.80
N LEU A 126 -8.66 -14.89 6.45
CA LEU A 126 -8.96 -15.52 7.74
C LEU A 126 -9.32 -14.50 8.81
N MET A 127 -8.65 -13.34 8.82
CA MET A 127 -8.98 -12.24 9.71
C MET A 127 -10.42 -11.74 9.52
N GLU A 128 -10.86 -11.52 8.28
CA GLU A 128 -12.23 -11.09 7.97
C GLU A 128 -13.28 -12.11 8.48
N ARG A 129 -13.00 -13.42 8.33
CA ARG A 129 -13.85 -14.49 8.87
C ARG A 129 -13.91 -14.48 10.40
N ILE A 130 -12.78 -14.18 11.06
CA ILE A 130 -12.74 -14.09 12.54
C ILE A 130 -13.57 -12.89 13.00
N VAL A 131 -13.42 -11.73 12.36
CA VAL A 131 -14.22 -10.54 12.70
C VAL A 131 -15.72 -10.81 12.61
N GLU A 132 -16.16 -11.56 11.58
CA GLU A 132 -17.57 -11.88 11.40
C GLU A 132 -18.12 -12.93 12.41
N HIS A 133 -17.33 -13.95 12.71
CA HIS A 133 -17.83 -15.10 13.48
C HIS A 133 -17.43 -15.09 14.96
N LYS A 134 -16.44 -14.27 15.33
CA LYS A 134 -15.89 -14.17 16.69
C LYS A 134 -15.56 -12.72 17.05
N PRO A 135 -16.54 -11.82 17.03
CA PRO A 135 -16.30 -10.40 17.31
C PRO A 135 -15.78 -10.16 18.74
N ASP A 136 -16.05 -11.05 19.68
CA ASP A 136 -15.59 -11.01 21.06
C ASP A 136 -14.07 -11.10 21.24
N VAL A 137 -13.34 -11.62 20.23
CA VAL A 137 -11.87 -11.67 20.25
C VAL A 137 -11.22 -10.55 19.44
N VAL A 138 -12.01 -9.62 18.92
CA VAL A 138 -11.55 -8.51 18.08
C VAL A 138 -11.47 -7.23 18.91
N THR A 139 -10.35 -6.53 18.79
CA THR A 139 -10.16 -5.22 19.42
C THR A 139 -9.88 -4.18 18.36
N LEU A 140 -10.72 -3.16 18.24
CA LEU A 140 -10.49 -2.00 17.39
C LEU A 140 -9.52 -1.04 18.08
N LEU A 141 -8.46 -0.65 17.37
CA LEU A 141 -7.58 0.45 17.81
C LEU A 141 -8.26 1.78 17.48
N LYS A 142 -8.79 2.47 18.49
CA LYS A 142 -9.66 3.63 18.32
C LYS A 142 -8.92 4.95 18.09
N ILE A 143 -7.65 5.04 18.48
CA ILE A 143 -6.86 6.27 18.35
C ILE A 143 -5.83 6.12 17.24
N GLN A 144 -5.92 6.96 16.23
CA GLN A 144 -4.95 7.04 15.15
C GLN A 144 -4.01 8.25 15.32
N TYR A 145 -2.77 8.11 14.86
CA TYR A 145 -1.68 9.09 15.05
C TYR A 145 -1.14 9.65 13.72
N ARG A 146 -1.86 9.49 12.62
CA ARG A 146 -1.43 9.89 11.28
C ARG A 146 -2.14 11.16 10.80
N MET A 147 -3.46 11.11 10.73
CA MET A 147 -4.27 12.05 9.96
C MET A 147 -4.81 13.20 10.79
N ASN A 148 -5.00 14.34 10.11
CA ASN A 148 -5.91 15.38 10.56
C ASN A 148 -7.32 14.79 10.78
N GLU A 149 -8.04 15.29 11.78
CA GLU A 149 -9.36 14.78 12.17
C GLU A 149 -10.42 14.92 11.04
N LYS A 150 -10.40 16.04 10.31
CA LYS A 150 -11.31 16.27 9.18
C LYS A 150 -11.11 15.24 8.05
N ILE A 151 -9.87 14.78 7.81
CA ILE A 151 -9.58 13.74 6.83
C ILE A 151 -10.09 12.37 7.33
N MET A 152 -9.86 12.06 8.61
CA MET A 152 -10.25 10.76 9.18
C MET A 152 -11.76 10.62 9.37
N LYS A 153 -12.48 11.71 9.62
CA LYS A 153 -13.88 11.71 10.03
C LYS A 153 -14.77 10.84 9.13
N PHE A 154 -14.70 11.04 7.83
CA PHE A 154 -15.51 10.27 6.89
C PHE A 154 -15.18 8.77 6.91
N SER A 155 -13.89 8.41 6.92
CA SER A 155 -13.47 7.01 7.01
C SER A 155 -13.91 6.37 8.33
N SER A 156 -13.81 7.11 9.45
CA SER A 156 -14.29 6.64 10.74
C SER A 156 -15.79 6.33 10.71
N ASP A 157 -16.60 7.26 10.22
CA ASP A 157 -18.05 7.10 10.19
C ASP A 157 -18.50 5.98 9.25
N TRP A 158 -17.89 5.87 8.07
CA TRP A 158 -18.30 4.90 7.06
C TRP A 158 -17.81 3.46 7.31
N PHE A 159 -16.56 3.29 7.77
CA PHE A 159 -15.92 1.99 7.89
C PHE A 159 -15.79 1.50 9.33
N TYR A 160 -15.76 2.39 10.30
CA TYR A 160 -15.43 2.06 11.71
C TYR A 160 -16.49 2.56 12.70
N HIS A 161 -17.73 2.75 12.24
CA HIS A 161 -18.89 3.13 13.06
C HIS A 161 -18.69 4.41 13.89
N GLY A 162 -17.82 5.32 13.44
CA GLY A 162 -17.48 6.55 14.14
C GLY A 162 -16.57 6.36 15.36
N GLU A 163 -16.01 5.15 15.53
CA GLU A 163 -15.24 4.81 16.73
C GLU A 163 -13.74 5.14 16.64
N VAL A 164 -13.22 5.53 15.46
CA VAL A 164 -11.81 5.89 15.30
C VAL A 164 -11.64 7.39 15.33
N GLU A 165 -10.79 7.88 16.23
CA GLU A 165 -10.51 9.29 16.48
C GLU A 165 -9.03 9.62 16.24
N SER A 166 -8.77 10.89 15.91
CA SER A 166 -7.40 11.40 15.82
C SER A 166 -6.85 11.74 17.19
N ALA A 167 -5.61 11.34 17.43
CA ALA A 167 -4.89 11.71 18.66
C ALA A 167 -4.76 13.25 18.77
N PRO A 168 -4.75 13.81 19.99
CA PRO A 168 -4.68 15.27 20.19
C PRO A 168 -3.56 15.96 19.42
N GLN A 169 -2.39 15.32 19.31
CA GLN A 169 -1.23 15.86 18.60
C GLN A 169 -1.33 15.84 17.07
N THR A 170 -2.29 15.09 16.52
CA THR A 170 -2.48 14.98 15.06
C THR A 170 -3.79 15.59 14.58
N ARG A 171 -4.72 15.81 15.50
CA ARG A 171 -6.09 16.29 15.22
C ARG A 171 -6.13 17.52 14.33
N ASN A 172 -5.28 18.50 14.60
CA ASN A 172 -5.22 19.79 13.90
C ASN A 172 -4.01 19.91 12.96
N ARG A 173 -3.42 18.80 12.53
CA ARG A 173 -2.31 18.87 11.57
C ARG A 173 -2.74 19.56 10.30
N GLY A 174 -1.98 20.54 9.85
CA GLY A 174 -2.19 21.26 8.61
C GLY A 174 -0.88 21.78 8.04
N ILE A 175 -0.87 22.17 6.77
CA ILE A 175 0.28 22.73 6.08
C ILE A 175 0.18 24.25 6.05
N LEU A 176 -0.99 24.77 5.73
CA LEU A 176 -1.27 26.20 5.65
C LEU A 176 -2.31 26.56 6.70
N ASP A 177 -2.16 27.73 7.29
CA ASP A 177 -3.17 28.28 8.17
C ASP A 177 -4.44 28.59 7.36
N LEU A 178 -5.61 28.33 7.94
CA LEU A 178 -6.91 28.53 7.32
C LEU A 178 -7.14 27.73 6.00
N ASP A 179 -6.35 26.67 5.75
CA ASP A 179 -6.56 25.76 4.63
C ASP A 179 -7.39 24.54 5.06
N GLU A 180 -8.36 24.17 4.23
CA GLU A 180 -9.18 23.00 4.52
C GLU A 180 -8.37 21.72 4.34
N PRO A 181 -8.29 20.83 5.35
CA PRO A 181 -7.52 19.59 5.25
C PRO A 181 -8.01 18.64 4.17
N ILE A 182 -9.28 18.71 3.79
CA ILE A 182 -9.89 17.87 2.75
C ILE A 182 -10.70 18.72 1.78
N GLU A 183 -10.51 18.50 0.47
CA GLU A 183 -11.29 19.14 -0.57
C GLU A 183 -11.57 18.19 -1.75
N TRP A 184 -12.66 18.43 -2.47
CA TRP A 184 -12.99 17.75 -3.72
C TRP A 184 -13.11 18.77 -4.84
N ARG A 185 -12.24 18.65 -5.83
CA ARG A 185 -12.29 19.46 -7.05
C ARG A 185 -12.99 18.69 -8.15
N ASP A 186 -14.08 19.24 -8.65
CA ASP A 186 -14.79 18.67 -9.78
C ASP A 186 -13.91 18.71 -11.05
N SER A 187 -13.78 17.55 -11.69
CA SER A 187 -13.02 17.44 -12.93
C SER A 187 -13.87 17.58 -14.19
N LYS A 188 -15.20 17.71 -14.01
CA LYS A 188 -16.09 18.01 -15.13
C LYS A 188 -15.92 19.46 -15.51
N VAL A 189 -15.33 19.71 -16.65
CA VAL A 189 -15.27 21.04 -17.28
C VAL A 189 -16.41 21.06 -18.29
N ASP A 190 -17.25 22.11 -18.24
CA ASP A 190 -18.27 22.36 -19.26
C ASP A 190 -17.58 22.92 -20.52
N ASP A 191 -16.72 22.12 -21.15
CA ASP A 191 -16.07 22.50 -22.39
C ASP A 191 -16.92 22.10 -23.60
N GLU A 192 -17.21 23.07 -24.45
CA GLU A 192 -17.88 22.89 -25.75
C GLU A 192 -17.13 21.95 -26.70
N GLU A 193 -15.87 21.60 -26.40
CA GLU A 193 -14.98 20.76 -27.25
C GLU A 193 -15.00 19.25 -26.91
N GLY A 194 -15.75 18.78 -25.93
CA GLY A 194 -16.09 17.35 -25.77
C GLY A 194 -14.98 16.37 -25.31
N ASP A 195 -13.79 16.83 -24.90
CA ASP A 195 -12.66 15.94 -24.46
C ASP A 195 -12.54 15.80 -22.91
N SER A 196 -13.58 16.14 -22.14
CA SER A 196 -13.57 16.14 -20.69
C SER A 196 -13.79 14.77 -20.04
N GLY A 197 -14.07 13.74 -20.83
CA GLY A 197 -14.42 12.40 -20.38
C GLY A 197 -13.24 11.44 -20.20
N GLU A 198 -13.57 10.28 -19.61
CA GLU A 198 -12.65 9.14 -19.57
C GLU A 198 -12.44 8.55 -20.97
N SER A 199 -11.23 8.08 -21.26
CA SER A 199 -10.89 7.41 -22.51
C SER A 199 -10.14 6.12 -22.29
N PHE A 200 -10.22 5.19 -23.26
CA PHE A 200 -9.47 3.94 -23.26
C PHE A 200 -8.11 4.11 -23.91
N VAL A 201 -7.09 3.45 -23.37
CA VAL A 201 -5.71 3.50 -23.90
C VAL A 201 -5.14 2.08 -23.96
N GLY A 202 -4.56 1.77 -25.13
CA GLY A 202 -3.85 0.51 -25.40
C GLY A 202 -4.77 -0.71 -25.52
N GLU A 203 -4.16 -1.85 -25.89
CA GLU A 203 -4.86 -3.12 -26.12
C GLU A 203 -5.51 -3.72 -24.86
N SER A 204 -5.01 -3.35 -23.68
CA SER A 204 -5.52 -3.82 -22.37
C SER A 204 -6.63 -2.95 -21.78
N PHE A 205 -7.22 -2.07 -22.57
CA PHE A 205 -8.31 -1.18 -22.16
C PHE A 205 -8.01 -0.39 -20.87
N GLY A 206 -6.79 0.11 -20.73
CA GLY A 206 -6.44 1.05 -19.67
C GLY A 206 -7.28 2.32 -19.75
N ARG A 207 -7.68 2.87 -18.60
CA ARG A 207 -8.48 4.11 -18.57
C ARG A 207 -7.60 5.30 -18.18
N ILE A 208 -7.81 6.42 -18.88
CA ILE A 208 -7.25 7.73 -18.53
C ILE A 208 -8.33 8.80 -18.62
N ASN A 209 -8.13 9.87 -17.88
CA ASN A 209 -8.83 11.13 -18.05
C ASN A 209 -7.77 12.22 -18.14
N LYS A 210 -7.63 12.81 -19.34
CA LYS A 210 -6.58 13.80 -19.61
C LYS A 210 -6.85 15.14 -18.94
N ALA A 211 -8.10 15.58 -18.95
CA ALA A 211 -8.51 16.83 -18.31
C ALA A 211 -8.28 16.74 -16.79
N GLU A 212 -8.70 15.65 -16.16
CA GLU A 212 -8.48 15.41 -14.74
C GLU A 212 -6.98 15.31 -14.40
N ALA A 213 -6.16 14.68 -15.27
CA ALA A 213 -4.71 14.66 -15.07
C ALA A 213 -4.11 16.06 -15.10
N GLN A 214 -4.55 16.91 -16.05
CA GLN A 214 -4.10 18.30 -16.13
C GLN A 214 -4.53 19.07 -14.88
N LEU A 215 -5.79 18.96 -14.48
CA LEU A 215 -6.31 19.56 -13.25
C LEU A 215 -5.52 19.11 -12.02
N THR A 216 -5.11 17.81 -11.96
CA THR A 216 -4.27 17.29 -10.88
C THR A 216 -2.93 18.02 -10.80
N LEU A 217 -2.29 18.24 -11.94
CA LEU A 217 -1.00 18.93 -11.98
C LEU A 217 -1.14 20.42 -11.63
N ASP A 218 -2.16 21.08 -12.17
CA ASP A 218 -2.42 22.51 -11.90
C ASP A 218 -2.74 22.72 -10.44
N THR A 219 -3.57 21.86 -9.86
CA THR A 219 -3.88 21.85 -8.43
C THR A 219 -2.63 21.71 -7.58
N LEU A 220 -1.77 20.74 -7.89
CA LEU A 220 -0.52 20.52 -7.15
C LEU A 220 0.44 21.69 -7.28
N GLU A 221 0.56 22.26 -8.48
CA GLU A 221 1.42 23.41 -8.72
C GLU A 221 0.95 24.64 -7.97
N ASP A 222 -0.34 24.92 -7.97
CA ASP A 222 -0.92 26.05 -7.24
C ASP A 222 -0.78 25.87 -5.73
N TYR A 223 -0.92 24.64 -5.24
CA TYR A 223 -0.71 24.35 -3.84
C TYR A 223 0.78 24.54 -3.44
N PHE A 224 1.70 24.10 -4.28
CA PHE A 224 3.14 24.36 -4.08
C PHE A 224 3.50 25.85 -4.10
N LYS A 225 2.85 26.65 -4.94
CA LYS A 225 3.02 28.12 -4.93
C LYS A 225 2.56 28.74 -3.61
N LYS A 226 1.41 28.26 -3.07
CA LYS A 226 0.88 28.72 -1.76
C LYS A 226 1.82 28.38 -0.60
N ILE A 227 2.37 27.17 -0.57
CA ILE A 227 3.31 26.73 0.48
C ILE A 227 4.65 27.50 0.36
N GLY A 228 5.12 27.70 -0.85
CA GLY A 228 6.42 28.28 -1.16
C GLY A 228 7.55 27.26 -1.22
N LYS A 229 8.47 27.47 -2.18
CA LYS A 229 9.56 26.52 -2.49
C LYS A 229 10.44 26.23 -1.27
N GLN A 230 10.83 27.28 -0.54
CA GLN A 230 11.76 27.14 0.58
C GLN A 230 11.17 26.21 1.65
N ARG A 231 9.92 26.45 2.03
CA ARG A 231 9.23 25.67 3.05
C ARG A 231 9.06 24.20 2.67
N ILE A 232 8.72 23.92 1.38
CA ILE A 232 8.59 22.53 0.91
C ILE A 232 9.90 21.76 1.07
N LEU A 233 11.04 22.41 0.77
CA LEU A 233 12.35 21.76 0.83
C LEU A 233 12.86 21.62 2.28
N ASP A 234 12.70 22.63 3.11
CA ASP A 234 13.21 22.67 4.49
C ASP A 234 12.41 21.71 5.40
N GLU A 235 11.09 21.70 5.28
CA GLU A 235 10.20 20.81 6.04
C GLU A 235 10.07 19.41 5.42
N HIS A 236 10.72 19.15 4.27
CA HIS A 236 10.64 17.88 3.54
C HIS A 236 9.22 17.43 3.23
N ILE A 237 8.34 18.36 2.88
CA ILE A 237 6.93 18.07 2.58
C ILE A 237 6.85 17.09 1.42
N ASP A 238 6.23 15.94 1.65
CA ASP A 238 6.10 14.88 0.67
C ASP A 238 4.66 14.74 0.13
N VAL A 239 4.57 14.36 -1.16
CA VAL A 239 3.31 14.30 -1.91
C VAL A 239 3.11 12.94 -2.52
N GLY A 240 1.91 12.43 -2.37
CA GLY A 240 1.42 11.25 -3.07
C GLY A 240 0.34 11.61 -4.08
N VAL A 241 0.48 11.17 -5.32
CA VAL A 241 -0.60 11.21 -6.31
C VAL A 241 -1.07 9.79 -6.56
N ILE A 242 -2.32 9.51 -6.23
CA ILE A 242 -2.91 8.18 -6.27
C ILE A 242 -3.94 8.12 -7.40
N SER A 243 -3.93 7.05 -8.20
CA SER A 243 -5.05 6.74 -9.07
C SER A 243 -5.35 5.24 -9.06
N PRO A 244 -6.61 4.80 -9.12
CA PRO A 244 -6.96 3.38 -9.23
C PRO A 244 -6.56 2.75 -10.57
N TYR A 245 -6.24 3.56 -11.59
CA TYR A 245 -5.94 3.11 -12.95
C TYR A 245 -4.45 3.25 -13.28
N ARG A 246 -3.78 2.14 -13.61
CA ARG A 246 -2.35 2.13 -13.96
C ARG A 246 -2.02 3.03 -15.16
N ALA A 247 -2.92 3.11 -16.14
CA ALA A 247 -2.72 3.98 -17.30
C ALA A 247 -2.66 5.46 -16.88
N GLN A 248 -3.56 5.89 -15.99
CA GLN A 248 -3.56 7.25 -15.42
C GLN A 248 -2.29 7.52 -14.62
N VAL A 249 -1.84 6.57 -13.80
CA VAL A 249 -0.58 6.67 -13.05
C VAL A 249 0.61 6.90 -14.00
N GLN A 250 0.70 6.12 -15.09
CA GLN A 250 1.77 6.28 -16.07
C GLN A 250 1.69 7.63 -16.80
N TYR A 251 0.47 8.07 -17.11
CA TYR A 251 0.22 9.34 -17.75
C TYR A 251 0.64 10.51 -16.84
N LEU A 252 0.19 10.53 -15.58
CA LEU A 252 0.58 11.51 -14.57
C LEU A 252 2.11 11.55 -14.34
N ARG A 253 2.76 10.40 -14.22
CA ARG A 253 4.23 10.32 -14.10
C ARG A 253 4.94 10.98 -15.25
N ARG A 254 4.45 10.77 -16.48
CA ARG A 254 5.01 11.40 -17.69
C ARG A 254 4.84 12.91 -17.68
N LEU A 255 3.65 13.39 -17.32
CA LEU A 255 3.35 14.82 -17.25
C LEU A 255 4.19 15.52 -16.18
N ILE A 256 4.27 14.97 -14.95
CA ILE A 256 5.07 15.51 -13.86
C ILE A 256 6.56 15.60 -14.25
N ARG A 257 7.09 14.60 -14.95
CA ARG A 257 8.49 14.64 -15.43
C ARG A 257 8.75 15.74 -16.45
N LYS A 258 7.75 16.07 -17.30
CA LYS A 258 7.86 17.08 -18.34
C LYS A 258 7.68 18.50 -17.82
N ARG A 259 6.96 18.68 -16.71
CA ARG A 259 6.63 19.99 -16.15
C ARG A 259 7.82 20.57 -15.39
N GLU A 260 8.35 21.68 -15.88
CA GLU A 260 9.56 22.32 -15.32
C GLU A 260 9.36 22.82 -13.89
N SER A 261 8.16 23.28 -13.55
CA SER A 261 7.81 23.75 -12.19
C SER A 261 7.99 22.68 -11.12
N PHE A 262 7.87 21.38 -11.48
CA PHE A 262 8.07 20.28 -10.55
C PHE A 262 9.51 19.80 -10.44
N LYS A 263 10.42 20.32 -11.25
CA LYS A 263 11.84 19.87 -11.26
C LYS A 263 12.52 19.93 -9.89
N PRO A 264 12.33 20.96 -9.06
CA PRO A 264 12.91 21.01 -7.72
C PRO A 264 12.33 19.98 -6.74
N TYR A 265 11.10 19.51 -6.99
CA TYR A 265 10.29 18.68 -6.07
C TYR A 265 10.16 17.22 -6.49
N ARG A 266 10.85 16.79 -7.56
CA ARG A 266 10.66 15.43 -8.13
C ARG A 266 10.91 14.31 -7.14
N HIS A 267 11.77 14.49 -6.17
CA HIS A 267 12.07 13.51 -5.13
C HIS A 267 10.98 13.44 -4.05
N SER A 268 10.23 14.52 -3.87
CA SER A 268 9.15 14.62 -2.90
C SER A 268 7.79 14.17 -3.48
N ILE A 269 7.67 14.01 -4.83
CA ILE A 269 6.42 13.61 -5.47
C ILE A 269 6.48 12.14 -5.86
N SER A 270 5.60 11.34 -5.30
CA SER A 270 5.40 9.94 -5.67
C SER A 270 4.04 9.73 -6.33
N VAL A 271 4.00 8.95 -7.42
CA VAL A 271 2.76 8.66 -8.15
C VAL A 271 2.59 7.15 -8.23
N ASN A 272 1.48 6.60 -7.75
CA ASN A 272 1.25 5.16 -7.81
C ASN A 272 -0.23 4.80 -7.77
N THR A 273 -0.53 3.51 -7.94
CA THR A 273 -1.87 2.97 -7.68
C THR A 273 -2.15 2.91 -6.18
N VAL A 274 -3.41 2.72 -5.81
CA VAL A 274 -3.82 2.54 -4.40
C VAL A 274 -3.02 1.42 -3.74
N ASP A 275 -2.91 0.27 -4.40
CA ASP A 275 -2.14 -0.89 -3.91
C ASP A 275 -0.65 -0.55 -3.69
N GLY A 276 -0.08 0.31 -4.54
CA GLY A 276 1.32 0.74 -4.42
C GLY A 276 1.58 1.77 -3.32
N PHE A 277 0.54 2.39 -2.77
CA PHE A 277 0.62 3.27 -1.60
C PHE A 277 0.29 2.57 -0.28
N GLN A 278 -0.11 1.31 -0.31
CA GLN A 278 -0.41 0.59 0.91
C GLN A 278 0.79 0.54 1.86
N GLY A 279 0.54 0.73 3.17
CA GLY A 279 1.59 0.85 4.18
C GLY A 279 2.40 2.17 4.15
N GLN A 280 2.14 3.04 3.17
CA GLN A 280 2.80 4.34 3.07
C GLN A 280 1.87 5.47 3.56
N GLU A 281 2.44 6.64 3.80
CA GLU A 281 1.73 7.88 4.12
C GLU A 281 2.46 9.08 3.51
N ARG A 282 1.76 10.17 3.27
CA ARG A 282 2.32 11.43 2.76
C ARG A 282 1.66 12.62 3.45
N ASP A 283 2.35 13.73 3.47
CA ASP A 283 1.80 14.99 4.00
C ASP A 283 0.59 15.43 3.17
N ILE A 284 0.74 15.36 1.85
CA ILE A 284 -0.28 15.73 0.87
C ILE A 284 -0.62 14.51 0.02
N ILE A 285 -1.89 14.20 -0.14
CA ILE A 285 -2.40 13.20 -1.08
C ILE A 285 -3.35 13.86 -2.07
N LEU A 286 -3.11 13.62 -3.36
CA LEU A 286 -4.06 13.90 -4.44
C LEU A 286 -4.58 12.56 -4.97
N ILE A 287 -5.91 12.43 -5.11
CA ILE A 287 -6.54 11.23 -5.67
C ILE A 287 -7.20 11.57 -7.00
N SER A 288 -6.72 11.00 -8.11
CA SER A 288 -7.32 11.13 -9.45
C SER A 288 -8.19 9.91 -9.71
N LEU A 289 -9.52 10.12 -9.75
CA LEU A 289 -10.55 9.06 -9.81
C LEU A 289 -10.85 8.59 -11.24
N VAL A 290 -10.56 9.42 -12.24
CA VAL A 290 -10.62 9.13 -13.69
C VAL A 290 -12.03 8.99 -14.27
N ARG A 291 -12.96 8.38 -13.53
CA ARG A 291 -14.28 8.04 -14.04
C ARG A 291 -15.13 9.29 -14.31
N SER A 292 -15.55 9.41 -15.58
CA SER A 292 -16.44 10.47 -16.07
C SER A 292 -17.26 9.91 -17.24
N ASN A 293 -18.56 9.68 -17.02
CA ASN A 293 -19.46 9.11 -18.02
C ASN A 293 -20.93 9.34 -17.65
N ASP A 294 -21.81 9.42 -18.65
CA ASP A 294 -23.24 9.70 -18.47
C ASP A 294 -24.02 8.55 -17.81
N GLN A 295 -23.48 7.32 -17.80
CA GLN A 295 -24.13 6.16 -17.22
C GLN A 295 -23.91 6.04 -15.70
N GLY A 296 -23.04 6.87 -15.10
CA GLY A 296 -22.71 6.76 -13.68
C GLY A 296 -21.92 5.48 -13.34
N GLN A 297 -21.23 4.91 -14.32
CA GLN A 297 -20.45 3.69 -14.11
C GLN A 297 -19.12 4.01 -13.46
N ILE A 298 -18.89 3.52 -12.25
CA ILE A 298 -17.68 3.79 -11.47
C ILE A 298 -16.61 2.69 -11.56
N GLY A 299 -16.93 1.50 -12.10
CA GLY A 299 -15.95 0.42 -12.31
C GLY A 299 -15.19 0.00 -11.05
N PHE A 300 -13.85 0.05 -11.07
CA PHE A 300 -13.01 -0.33 -9.93
C PHE A 300 -13.21 0.51 -8.67
N LEU A 301 -13.79 1.68 -8.80
CA LEU A 301 -14.13 2.55 -7.65
C LEU A 301 -15.29 2.00 -6.81
N ASN A 302 -15.97 0.93 -7.25
CA ASN A 302 -16.95 0.21 -6.46
C ASN A 302 -16.31 -0.62 -5.31
N ASP A 303 -15.01 -0.89 -5.36
CA ASP A 303 -14.28 -1.44 -4.23
C ASP A 303 -13.93 -0.31 -3.24
N LEU A 304 -14.86 -0.05 -2.32
CA LEU A 304 -14.76 1.07 -1.37
C LEU A 304 -13.57 0.94 -0.41
N ARG A 305 -13.08 -0.28 -0.16
CA ARG A 305 -11.88 -0.52 0.64
C ARG A 305 -10.65 0.14 0.02
N ARG A 306 -10.58 0.24 -1.31
CA ARG A 306 -9.54 0.99 -2.03
C ARG A 306 -9.61 2.48 -1.75
N MET A 307 -10.82 3.04 -1.70
CA MET A 307 -11.00 4.45 -1.33
C MET A 307 -10.61 4.70 0.12
N ASN A 308 -10.97 3.81 1.04
CA ASN A 308 -10.52 3.90 2.43
C ASN A 308 -8.99 3.93 2.53
N VAL A 309 -8.30 3.05 1.81
CA VAL A 309 -6.83 3.07 1.75
C VAL A 309 -6.33 4.40 1.18
N ALA A 310 -6.86 4.87 0.06
CA ALA A 310 -6.40 6.10 -0.58
C ALA A 310 -6.56 7.34 0.32
N ILE A 311 -7.73 7.50 0.93
CA ILE A 311 -8.05 8.59 1.86
C ILE A 311 -7.09 8.56 3.06
N THR A 312 -6.90 7.39 3.67
CA THR A 312 -6.10 7.23 4.89
C THR A 312 -4.59 7.29 4.66
N ARG A 313 -4.13 7.63 3.46
CA ARG A 313 -2.68 7.89 3.18
C ARG A 313 -2.27 9.32 3.51
N ALA A 314 -3.22 10.26 3.58
CA ALA A 314 -2.94 11.67 3.83
C ALA A 314 -2.68 11.94 5.33
N ARG A 315 -1.65 12.70 5.64
CA ARG A 315 -1.39 13.19 7.00
C ARG A 315 -2.07 14.54 7.26
N MET A 316 -1.91 15.50 6.35
CA MET A 316 -2.28 16.91 6.57
C MET A 316 -3.22 17.47 5.52
N LYS A 317 -3.10 17.02 4.24
CA LYS A 317 -3.94 17.52 3.14
C LYS A 317 -4.37 16.38 2.23
N LEU A 318 -5.67 16.33 1.94
CA LEU A 318 -6.27 15.42 0.97
C LEU A 318 -7.03 16.21 -0.08
N ILE A 319 -6.69 16.01 -1.35
CA ILE A 319 -7.38 16.60 -2.49
C ILE A 319 -7.92 15.50 -3.39
N ILE A 320 -9.22 15.42 -3.54
CA ILE A 320 -9.89 14.49 -4.42
C ILE A 320 -10.20 15.20 -5.73
N LEU A 321 -9.87 14.57 -6.86
CA LEU A 321 -10.20 15.05 -8.21
C LEU A 321 -11.06 14.00 -8.90
N GLY A 322 -12.20 14.40 -9.41
CA GLY A 322 -13.13 13.49 -10.07
C GLY A 322 -14.45 14.14 -10.42
N ASP A 323 -15.09 13.65 -11.46
CA ASP A 323 -16.39 14.11 -11.96
C ASP A 323 -17.50 13.79 -10.94
N LYS A 324 -17.98 14.81 -10.24
CA LYS A 324 -19.05 14.70 -9.25
C LYS A 324 -20.35 14.20 -9.88
N ALA A 325 -20.68 14.57 -11.11
CA ALA A 325 -21.91 14.17 -11.78
C ALA A 325 -21.95 12.64 -12.05
N THR A 326 -20.81 12.04 -12.32
CA THR A 326 -20.68 10.58 -12.45
C THR A 326 -20.62 9.89 -11.09
N LEU A 327 -19.72 10.35 -10.21
CA LEU A 327 -19.33 9.64 -9.00
C LEU A 327 -20.39 9.72 -7.90
N CYS A 328 -21.04 10.89 -7.71
CA CYS A 328 -22.05 11.10 -6.66
C CYS A 328 -23.38 10.38 -6.94
N ARG A 329 -23.54 9.69 -8.08
CA ARG A 329 -24.62 8.73 -8.27
C ARG A 329 -24.49 7.52 -7.36
N HIS A 330 -23.25 7.18 -6.97
CA HIS A 330 -23.01 6.13 -5.98
C HIS A 330 -23.11 6.70 -4.55
N PRO A 331 -23.85 6.03 -3.63
CA PRO A 331 -24.11 6.55 -2.28
C PRO A 331 -22.87 6.93 -1.48
N PHE A 332 -21.80 6.15 -1.58
CA PHE A 332 -20.53 6.42 -0.90
C PHE A 332 -19.93 7.77 -1.31
N TYR A 333 -19.80 8.01 -2.62
CA TYR A 333 -19.16 9.24 -3.13
C TYR A 333 -20.04 10.47 -2.89
N ARG A 334 -21.36 10.30 -2.95
CA ARG A 334 -22.29 11.36 -2.58
C ARG A 334 -22.13 11.75 -1.11
N LYS A 335 -22.11 10.77 -0.20
CA LYS A 335 -21.89 11.04 1.23
C LYS A 335 -20.51 11.59 1.54
N LEU A 336 -19.48 11.16 0.82
CA LEU A 336 -18.14 11.73 0.93
C LEU A 336 -18.14 13.20 0.52
N ASN A 337 -18.79 13.56 -0.60
CA ASN A 337 -18.91 14.94 -1.02
C ASN A 337 -19.68 15.81 -0.01
N GLU A 338 -20.84 15.33 0.46
CA GLU A 338 -21.65 15.99 1.50
C GLU A 338 -20.84 16.23 2.77
N ALA A 339 -20.06 15.24 3.22
CA ALA A 339 -19.21 15.37 4.40
C ALA A 339 -18.08 16.41 4.21
N ILE A 340 -17.50 16.49 3.02
CA ILE A 340 -16.50 17.51 2.70
C ILE A 340 -17.10 18.91 2.68
N GLU A 341 -18.25 19.08 2.04
CA GLU A 341 -18.95 20.37 1.96
C GLU A 341 -19.36 20.84 3.36
N SER A 342 -19.98 19.99 4.17
CA SER A 342 -20.38 20.35 5.54
C SER A 342 -19.20 20.69 6.47
N THR A 343 -18.05 20.06 6.25
CA THR A 343 -16.84 20.33 7.03
C THR A 343 -16.28 21.71 6.71
N ASN A 344 -16.43 22.16 5.47
CA ASN A 344 -15.91 23.44 4.98
C ASN A 344 -16.86 24.62 5.25
N GLU A 345 -18.17 24.37 5.50
CA GLU A 345 -19.13 25.43 5.86
C GLU A 345 -19.03 25.88 7.33
N HIS A 346 -18.38 25.09 8.19
CA HIS A 346 -18.27 25.35 9.63
C HIS A 346 -16.87 25.88 10.05
N ALA A 347 -16.03 26.22 9.10
CA ALA A 347 -14.69 26.77 9.28
C ALA A 347 -14.67 28.26 8.93
#